data_2fbcd767a3d13ecbd48f67caa61ab6ea
#
_entry.id   2fbcd767a3d13ecbd48f67caa61ab6ea
#
_cell.length_a   1.000
_cell.length_b   1.000
_cell.length_c   1.000
_cell.angle_alpha   90.00
_cell.angle_beta   90.00
_cell.angle_gamma   90.00
#
_symmetry.space_group_name_H-M   'P 1'
#
loop_
_entity.id
_entity.type
_entity.pdbx_description
1 polymer ?
#
loop_
_entity_poly.entity_id
_entity_poly.type
_entity_poly.pdbx_seq_one_letter_code
_entity_poly.pdbx_strand_id
1 'polypeptide(L)'
;GWPDRAPVGPWGAYTDFIAPRFGVAAIMAALRHRQMTGAGQYIDLSQIEAGIQFMGPLVSAADELLVQNPGMDSLYLCPHGVYTAQDDVSYLAVAVESDAQWWNLAKVVGLGDEAAGWDFQQRVKNRGEIDRAIEHWVGNRRAQAGETELLANNVPAHQVLWPTQLYEDAQLRH
;
A
#
# COMPACT_ATOMS: atom_id res chain seq x y z
N GLY A 1 -3.81 -7.59 -7.66
CA GLY A 1 -4.55 -7.10 -8.84
C GLY A 1 -5.99 -6.73 -8.51
N TRP A 2 -6.75 -6.30 -9.50
CA TRP A 2 -8.15 -5.92 -9.38
C TRP A 2 -9.05 -7.11 -9.74
N PRO A 3 -10.17 -7.33 -9.04
CA PRO A 3 -11.01 -8.51 -9.26
C PRO A 3 -11.73 -8.50 -10.62
N ASP A 4 -11.96 -7.32 -11.19
CA ASP A 4 -12.68 -7.08 -12.44
C ASP A 4 -11.78 -6.92 -13.67
N ARG A 5 -10.45 -7.10 -13.51
CA ARG A 5 -9.46 -6.88 -14.57
C ARG A 5 -8.53 -8.06 -14.73
N ALA A 6 -7.99 -8.22 -15.93
CA ALA A 6 -6.91 -9.17 -16.17
C ALA A 6 -5.66 -8.81 -15.33
N PRO A 7 -4.91 -9.80 -14.85
CA PRO A 7 -3.65 -9.55 -14.16
C PRO A 7 -2.71 -8.70 -15.02
N VAL A 8 -2.13 -7.69 -14.39
CA VAL A 8 -1.13 -6.81 -15.02
C VAL A 8 0.20 -7.05 -14.33
N GLY A 9 1.26 -7.25 -15.11
CA GLY A 9 2.61 -7.37 -14.58
C GLY A 9 3.10 -6.03 -14.00
N PRO A 10 4.13 -6.07 -13.15
CA PRO A 10 4.78 -4.85 -12.68
C PRO A 10 5.43 -4.12 -13.86
N TRP A 11 5.54 -2.79 -13.76
CA TRP A 11 6.33 -2.02 -14.72
C TRP A 11 7.79 -2.46 -14.69
N GLY A 12 8.28 -2.92 -15.83
CA GLY A 12 9.65 -3.38 -16.00
C GLY A 12 9.89 -4.83 -15.56
N ALA A 13 11.13 -5.22 -15.53
CA ALA A 13 11.59 -6.57 -15.25
C ALA A 13 11.70 -6.78 -13.73
N TYR A 14 10.65 -7.29 -13.11
CA TYR A 14 10.56 -7.51 -11.66
C TYR A 14 11.77 -8.24 -11.08
N THR A 15 12.20 -9.33 -11.71
CA THR A 15 13.34 -10.13 -11.26
C THR A 15 14.67 -9.39 -11.34
N ASP A 16 14.83 -8.45 -12.29
CA ASP A 16 16.02 -7.62 -12.42
C ASP A 16 16.18 -6.62 -11.27
N PHE A 17 15.08 -6.25 -10.62
CA PHE A 17 15.13 -5.40 -9.43
C PHE A 17 15.34 -6.19 -8.13
N ILE A 18 14.87 -7.43 -8.08
CA ILE A 18 14.94 -8.27 -6.87
C ILE A 18 16.24 -9.05 -6.80
N ALA A 19 16.61 -9.78 -7.86
CA ALA A 19 17.76 -10.68 -7.85
C ALA A 19 19.10 -10.00 -7.51
N PRO A 20 19.41 -8.77 -7.96
CA PRO A 20 20.66 -8.11 -7.59
C PRO A 20 20.83 -7.91 -6.08
N ARG A 21 19.73 -7.74 -5.32
CA ARG A 21 19.80 -7.60 -3.86
C ARG A 21 20.25 -8.88 -3.20
N PHE A 22 19.74 -10.02 -3.64
CA PHE A 22 20.21 -11.34 -3.21
C PHE A 22 21.66 -11.59 -3.66
N GLY A 23 22.00 -11.15 -4.88
CA GLY A 23 23.37 -11.24 -5.41
C GLY A 23 24.38 -10.47 -4.54
N VAL A 24 24.06 -9.24 -4.16
CA VAL A 24 24.93 -8.45 -3.28
C VAL A 24 25.10 -9.14 -1.93
N ALA A 25 24.03 -9.65 -1.33
CA ALA A 25 24.11 -10.37 -0.06
C ALA A 25 24.99 -11.63 -0.18
N ALA A 26 24.83 -12.43 -1.23
CA ALA A 26 25.61 -13.63 -1.48
C ALA A 26 27.11 -13.31 -1.70
N ILE A 27 27.43 -12.26 -2.48
CA ILE A 27 28.81 -11.82 -2.74
C ILE A 27 29.46 -11.35 -1.43
N MET A 28 28.75 -10.55 -0.63
CA MET A 28 29.27 -10.07 0.65
C MET A 28 29.53 -11.21 1.64
N ALA A 29 28.63 -12.19 1.69
CA ALA A 29 28.81 -13.40 2.50
C ALA A 29 30.03 -14.23 2.03
N ALA A 30 30.18 -14.42 0.73
CA ALA A 30 31.33 -15.13 0.14
C ALA A 30 32.66 -14.40 0.37
N LEU A 31 32.69 -13.09 0.26
CA LEU A 31 33.87 -12.28 0.59
C LEU A 31 34.25 -12.39 2.07
N ARG A 32 33.25 -12.34 2.95
CA ARG A 32 33.47 -12.53 4.40
C ARG A 32 34.00 -13.92 4.69
N HIS A 33 33.43 -14.96 4.08
CA HIS A 33 33.92 -16.33 4.22
C HIS A 33 35.39 -16.43 3.77
N ARG A 34 35.72 -15.88 2.59
CA ARG A 34 37.08 -15.86 2.08
C ARG A 34 38.07 -15.15 3.02
N GLN A 35 37.66 -14.04 3.63
CA GLN A 35 38.49 -13.34 4.61
C GLN A 35 38.80 -14.20 5.85
N MET A 36 37.82 -15.02 6.27
CA MET A 36 37.95 -15.85 7.47
C MET A 36 38.71 -17.15 7.24
N THR A 37 38.55 -17.73 6.05
CA THR A 37 39.03 -19.10 5.76
C THR A 37 40.11 -19.18 4.71
N GLY A 38 40.32 -18.11 3.94
CA GLY A 38 41.17 -18.11 2.74
C GLY A 38 40.55 -18.79 1.52
N ALA A 39 39.38 -19.43 1.65
CA ALA A 39 38.73 -20.19 0.58
C ALA A 39 37.72 -19.33 -0.18
N GLY A 40 37.78 -19.35 -1.53
CA GLY A 40 36.78 -18.75 -2.38
C GLY A 40 35.55 -19.64 -2.54
N GLN A 41 34.48 -19.09 -3.12
CA GLN A 41 33.22 -19.80 -3.40
C GLN A 41 32.76 -19.50 -4.83
N TYR A 42 32.08 -20.46 -5.44
CA TYR A 42 31.27 -20.25 -6.63
C TYR A 42 29.86 -19.87 -6.21
N ILE A 43 29.29 -18.85 -6.84
CA ILE A 43 27.93 -18.37 -6.58
C ILE A 43 27.12 -18.57 -7.86
N ASP A 44 26.07 -19.37 -7.78
CA ASP A 44 25.05 -19.48 -8.80
C ASP A 44 23.77 -18.82 -8.29
N LEU A 45 23.25 -17.83 -9.02
CA LEU A 45 22.08 -17.05 -8.64
C LEU A 45 21.05 -17.07 -9.76
N SER A 46 19.95 -17.73 -9.52
CA SER A 46 18.76 -17.69 -10.38
C SER A 46 17.90 -16.47 -10.07
N GLN A 47 17.59 -15.67 -11.07
CA GLN A 47 16.66 -14.54 -10.91
C GLN A 47 15.25 -14.99 -10.53
N ILE A 48 14.78 -16.11 -11.06
CA ILE A 48 13.45 -16.68 -10.77
C ILE A 48 13.39 -17.13 -9.31
N GLU A 49 14.38 -17.88 -8.84
CA GLU A 49 14.43 -18.35 -7.46
C GLU A 49 14.52 -17.20 -6.45
N ALA A 50 15.30 -16.16 -6.76
CA ALA A 50 15.36 -14.96 -5.95
C ALA A 50 13.99 -14.25 -5.89
N GLY A 51 13.27 -14.19 -7.01
CA GLY A 51 11.91 -13.66 -7.07
C GLY A 51 10.91 -14.46 -6.24
N ILE A 52 10.99 -15.78 -6.27
CA ILE A 52 10.15 -16.69 -5.45
C ILE A 52 10.48 -16.51 -3.96
N GLN A 53 11.75 -16.43 -3.59
CA GLN A 53 12.16 -16.16 -2.21
C GLN A 53 11.63 -14.83 -1.68
N PHE A 54 11.63 -13.80 -2.50
CA PHE A 54 11.04 -12.50 -2.12
C PHE A 54 9.53 -12.61 -1.83
N MET A 55 8.84 -13.50 -2.55
CA MET A 55 7.42 -13.80 -2.32
C MET A 55 7.18 -14.87 -1.23
N GLY A 56 8.20 -15.28 -0.51
CA GLY A 56 8.14 -16.36 0.48
C GLY A 56 6.94 -16.31 1.43
N PRO A 57 6.59 -15.16 2.04
CA PRO A 57 5.41 -15.05 2.90
C PRO A 57 4.09 -15.37 2.17
N LEU A 58 3.94 -14.94 0.92
CA LEU A 58 2.76 -15.24 0.11
C LEU A 58 2.69 -16.71 -0.29
N VAL A 59 3.84 -17.29 -0.65
CA VAL A 59 3.93 -18.73 -1.00
C VAL A 59 3.61 -19.58 0.23
N SER A 60 4.13 -19.23 1.41
CA SER A 60 3.88 -19.97 2.64
C SER A 60 2.44 -19.88 3.13
N ALA A 61 1.74 -18.79 2.82
CA ALA A 61 0.36 -18.56 3.20
C ALA A 61 -0.64 -18.87 2.06
N ALA A 62 -0.18 -19.52 0.98
CA ALA A 62 -0.98 -19.70 -0.23
C ALA A 62 -2.31 -20.42 0.01
N ASP A 63 -2.36 -21.39 0.91
CA ASP A 63 -3.58 -22.13 1.24
C ASP A 63 -4.61 -21.29 2.02
N GLU A 64 -4.16 -20.26 2.76
CA GLU A 64 -5.00 -19.38 3.56
C GLU A 64 -5.34 -18.08 2.84
N LEU A 65 -4.40 -17.57 2.05
CA LEU A 65 -4.49 -16.31 1.33
C LEU A 65 -4.89 -16.48 -0.14
N LEU A 66 -5.29 -17.68 -0.57
CA LEU A 66 -5.73 -17.91 -1.95
C LEU A 66 -6.89 -17.00 -2.29
N VAL A 67 -6.46 -15.78 -2.49
CA VAL A 67 -6.31 -15.25 -3.82
C VAL A 67 -7.62 -14.83 -4.42
N GLN A 68 -8.19 -13.87 -3.83
CA GLN A 68 -8.95 -12.92 -4.63
C GLN A 68 -8.02 -11.73 -4.86
N ASN A 69 -8.00 -11.21 -6.08
CA ASN A 69 -7.33 -9.94 -6.34
C ASN A 69 -8.02 -8.87 -5.49
N PRO A 70 -7.41 -8.39 -4.41
CA PRO A 70 -8.12 -7.55 -3.44
C PRO A 70 -8.29 -6.10 -3.92
N GLY A 71 -7.75 -5.74 -5.08
CA GLY A 71 -7.74 -4.35 -5.52
C GLY A 71 -6.92 -3.49 -4.56
N MET A 72 -7.59 -2.52 -3.94
CA MET A 72 -7.01 -1.66 -2.90
C MET A 72 -7.27 -2.17 -1.48
N ASP A 73 -7.94 -3.31 -1.33
CA ASP A 73 -8.29 -3.85 -0.02
C ASP A 73 -7.06 -4.29 0.77
N SER A 74 -7.08 -4.05 2.06
CA SER A 74 -6.05 -4.47 3.00
C SER A 74 -6.61 -5.50 3.99
N LEU A 75 -5.74 -6.42 4.43
CA LEU A 75 -6.07 -7.37 5.50
C LEU A 75 -6.15 -6.71 6.88
N TYR A 76 -5.52 -5.53 7.03
CA TYR A 76 -5.31 -4.88 8.33
C TYR A 76 -5.88 -3.47 8.41
N LEU A 77 -6.28 -2.87 7.28
CA LEU A 77 -6.73 -1.49 7.19
C LEU A 77 -8.11 -1.43 6.55
N CYS A 78 -9.03 -0.69 7.15
CA CYS A 78 -10.35 -0.43 6.58
C CYS A 78 -10.95 0.88 7.13
N PRO A 79 -11.27 1.86 6.27
CA PRO A 79 -11.01 1.87 4.81
C PRO A 79 -9.52 1.95 4.47
N HIS A 80 -9.21 1.52 3.25
CA HIS A 80 -7.92 1.65 2.62
C HIS A 80 -8.12 1.80 1.12
N GLY A 81 -7.93 2.99 0.60
CA GLY A 81 -8.24 3.26 -0.80
C GLY A 81 -7.68 4.57 -1.32
N VAL A 82 -7.87 4.78 -2.63
CA VAL A 82 -7.56 6.02 -3.34
C VAL A 82 -8.82 6.50 -4.02
N TYR A 83 -9.23 7.73 -3.74
CA TYR A 83 -10.51 8.32 -4.14
C TYR A 83 -10.28 9.51 -5.05
N THR A 84 -11.10 9.65 -6.09
CA THR A 84 -11.00 10.72 -7.07
C THR A 84 -11.49 12.05 -6.48
N ALA A 85 -10.69 13.09 -6.61
CA ALA A 85 -11.04 14.44 -6.16
C ALA A 85 -11.89 15.20 -7.20
N GLN A 86 -12.32 16.41 -6.85
CA GLN A 86 -13.26 17.23 -7.62
C GLN A 86 -12.85 17.50 -9.08
N ASP A 87 -11.56 17.49 -9.40
CA ASP A 87 -11.03 17.79 -10.73
C ASP A 87 -10.90 16.57 -11.65
N ASP A 88 -11.33 15.40 -11.20
CA ASP A 88 -11.26 14.10 -11.90
C ASP A 88 -9.85 13.62 -12.31
N VAL A 89 -8.80 14.37 -11.95
CA VAL A 89 -7.40 14.06 -12.28
C VAL A 89 -6.48 14.01 -11.05
N SER A 90 -6.97 14.48 -9.91
CA SER A 90 -6.29 14.39 -8.62
C SER A 90 -6.94 13.31 -7.75
N TYR A 91 -6.16 12.72 -6.88
CA TYR A 91 -6.58 11.61 -6.04
C TYR A 91 -6.15 11.84 -4.59
N LEU A 92 -6.94 11.35 -3.65
CA LEU A 92 -6.64 11.32 -2.23
C LEU A 92 -6.57 9.88 -1.74
N ALA A 93 -5.42 9.48 -1.22
CA ALA A 93 -5.24 8.21 -0.53
C ALA A 93 -5.68 8.35 0.93
N VAL A 94 -6.45 7.38 1.41
CA VAL A 94 -6.92 7.32 2.81
C VAL A 94 -6.68 5.92 3.35
N ALA A 95 -6.13 5.81 4.56
CA ALA A 95 -5.91 4.55 5.24
C ALA A 95 -6.24 4.69 6.74
N VAL A 96 -6.99 3.73 7.29
CA VAL A 96 -7.41 3.73 8.69
C VAL A 96 -6.90 2.48 9.39
N GLU A 97 -6.06 2.67 10.41
CA GLU A 97 -5.44 1.59 11.21
C GLU A 97 -6.16 1.33 12.54
N SER A 98 -6.81 2.36 13.10
CA SER A 98 -7.40 2.28 14.44
C SER A 98 -8.86 2.71 14.49
N ASP A 99 -9.58 2.26 15.52
CA ASP A 99 -10.97 2.64 15.74
C ASP A 99 -11.12 4.15 16.04
N ALA A 100 -10.11 4.76 16.64
CA ALA A 100 -10.10 6.21 16.87
C ALA A 100 -10.02 7.01 15.55
N GLN A 101 -9.17 6.58 14.62
CA GLN A 101 -9.08 7.18 13.28
C GLN A 101 -10.38 6.94 12.49
N TRP A 102 -10.96 5.73 12.63
CA TRP A 102 -12.24 5.42 12.02
C TRP A 102 -13.35 6.33 12.53
N TRP A 103 -13.48 6.47 13.84
CA TRP A 103 -14.46 7.37 14.45
C TRP A 103 -14.38 8.78 13.87
N ASN A 104 -13.16 9.32 13.78
CA ASN A 104 -12.95 10.66 13.25
C ASN A 104 -13.31 10.73 11.75
N LEU A 105 -12.88 9.77 10.94
CA LEU A 105 -13.22 9.72 9.52
C LEU A 105 -14.74 9.66 9.30
N ALA A 106 -15.44 8.76 10.00
CA ALA A 106 -16.87 8.58 9.86
C ALA A 106 -17.64 9.88 10.14
N LYS A 107 -17.19 10.66 11.14
CA LYS A 107 -17.75 11.97 11.46
C LYS A 107 -17.49 12.99 10.34
N VAL A 108 -16.27 13.03 9.81
CA VAL A 108 -15.88 13.96 8.74
C VAL A 108 -16.66 13.69 7.46
N VAL A 109 -16.83 12.41 7.09
CA VAL A 109 -17.53 12.03 5.85
C VAL A 109 -19.06 11.92 6.02
N GLY A 110 -19.57 12.08 7.24
CA GLY A 110 -21.01 12.16 7.51
C GLY A 110 -21.75 10.83 7.58
N LEU A 111 -21.07 9.74 7.95
CA LEU A 111 -21.68 8.40 8.10
C LEU A 111 -22.60 8.25 9.33
N GLY A 112 -22.58 9.22 10.26
CA GLY A 112 -23.39 9.18 11.47
C GLY A 112 -22.76 8.37 12.63
N ASP A 113 -23.42 8.45 13.79
CA ASP A 113 -22.88 7.93 15.06
C ASP A 113 -22.83 6.39 15.11
N GLU A 114 -23.83 5.74 14.54
CA GLU A 114 -23.89 4.28 14.49
C GLU A 114 -22.71 3.70 13.70
N ALA A 115 -22.50 4.19 12.49
CA ALA A 115 -21.39 3.75 11.64
C ALA A 115 -20.03 4.12 12.24
N ALA A 116 -19.91 5.28 12.89
CA ALA A 116 -18.69 5.67 13.58
C ALA A 116 -18.27 4.68 14.67
N GLY A 117 -19.21 3.96 15.27
CA GLY A 117 -18.96 2.93 16.28
C GLY A 117 -18.57 1.55 15.73
N TRP A 118 -18.50 1.36 14.42
CA TRP A 118 -18.15 0.06 13.84
C TRP A 118 -16.73 -0.39 14.17
N ASP A 119 -16.60 -1.65 14.60
CA ASP A 119 -15.34 -2.33 14.71
C ASP A 119 -14.74 -2.68 13.32
N PHE A 120 -13.53 -3.24 13.29
CA PHE A 120 -12.85 -3.59 12.05
C PHE A 120 -13.67 -4.53 11.16
N GLN A 121 -14.31 -5.56 11.75
CA GLN A 121 -15.08 -6.55 10.99
C GLN A 121 -16.36 -5.92 10.39
N GLN A 122 -17.00 -5.05 11.14
CA GLN A 122 -18.16 -4.29 10.66
C GLN A 122 -17.77 -3.35 9.53
N ARG A 123 -16.62 -2.67 9.62
CA ARG A 123 -16.09 -1.84 8.52
C ARG A 123 -15.82 -2.66 7.27
N VAL A 124 -15.15 -3.80 7.41
CA VAL A 124 -14.89 -4.70 6.26
C VAL A 124 -16.19 -5.14 5.59
N LYS A 125 -17.20 -5.52 6.39
CA LYS A 125 -18.52 -5.93 5.87
C LYS A 125 -19.25 -4.81 5.14
N ASN A 126 -19.13 -3.57 5.62
CA ASN A 126 -19.82 -2.40 5.08
C ASN A 126 -18.92 -1.53 4.19
N ARG A 127 -17.80 -2.08 3.72
CA ARG A 127 -16.79 -1.35 2.93
C ARG A 127 -17.39 -0.54 1.79
N GLY A 128 -18.29 -1.12 1.00
CA GLY A 128 -18.91 -0.43 -0.14
C GLY A 128 -19.75 0.79 0.24
N GLU A 129 -20.31 0.84 1.46
CA GLU A 129 -20.97 2.04 1.99
C GLU A 129 -19.95 3.09 2.40
N ILE A 130 -18.90 2.66 3.08
CA ILE A 130 -17.79 3.51 3.52
C ILE A 130 -17.13 4.17 2.31
N ASP A 131 -16.78 3.39 1.28
CA ASP A 131 -16.12 3.89 0.09
C ASP A 131 -16.98 4.93 -0.63
N ARG A 132 -18.29 4.67 -0.80
CA ARG A 132 -19.21 5.65 -1.41
C ARG A 132 -19.30 6.95 -0.61
N ALA A 133 -19.30 6.88 0.72
CA ALA A 133 -19.31 8.08 1.55
C ALA A 133 -18.01 8.90 1.38
N ILE A 134 -16.86 8.21 1.36
CA ILE A 134 -15.57 8.85 1.13
C ILE A 134 -15.48 9.42 -0.29
N GLU A 135 -15.88 8.66 -1.31
CA GLU A 135 -15.93 9.11 -2.71
C GLU A 135 -16.78 10.37 -2.86
N HIS A 136 -17.96 10.39 -2.28
CA HIS A 136 -18.83 11.56 -2.29
C HIS A 136 -18.17 12.76 -1.58
N TRP A 137 -17.56 12.51 -0.43
CA TRP A 137 -16.92 13.57 0.35
C TRP A 137 -15.68 14.14 -0.37
N VAL A 138 -14.81 13.28 -0.93
CA VAL A 138 -13.59 13.64 -1.67
C VAL A 138 -13.94 14.30 -3.01
N GLY A 139 -14.92 13.76 -3.75
CA GLY A 139 -15.34 14.26 -5.05
C GLY A 139 -15.87 15.70 -5.06
N ASN A 140 -16.21 16.25 -3.90
CA ASN A 140 -16.62 17.65 -3.73
C ASN A 140 -15.47 18.58 -3.28
N ARG A 141 -14.22 18.10 -3.28
CA ARG A 141 -13.04 18.82 -2.75
C ARG A 141 -11.83 18.67 -3.65
N ARG A 142 -10.91 19.63 -3.57
CA ARG A 142 -9.55 19.46 -4.06
C ARG A 142 -8.80 18.47 -3.16
N ALA A 143 -7.96 17.61 -3.72
CA ALA A 143 -7.22 16.58 -2.97
C ALA A 143 -6.42 17.18 -1.79
N GLN A 144 -5.72 18.30 -2.00
CA GLN A 144 -4.97 19.00 -0.96
C GLN A 144 -5.87 19.49 0.20
N ALA A 145 -7.06 20.00 -0.10
CA ALA A 145 -7.99 20.46 0.92
C ALA A 145 -8.52 19.27 1.75
N GLY A 146 -8.84 18.15 1.06
CA GLY A 146 -9.24 16.91 1.73
C GLY A 146 -8.15 16.36 2.63
N GLU A 147 -6.90 16.32 2.17
CA GLU A 147 -5.74 15.95 2.98
C GLU A 147 -5.62 16.80 4.24
N THR A 148 -5.65 18.11 4.09
CA THR A 148 -5.54 19.05 5.22
C THR A 148 -6.64 18.81 6.25
N GLU A 149 -7.89 18.63 5.82
CA GLU A 149 -9.04 18.41 6.69
C GLU A 149 -8.95 17.05 7.42
N LEU A 150 -8.57 15.97 6.73
CA LEU A 150 -8.42 14.64 7.32
C LEU A 150 -7.27 14.61 8.32
N LEU A 151 -6.11 15.17 7.98
CA LEU A 151 -4.96 15.24 8.90
C LEU A 151 -5.28 16.05 10.15
N ALA A 152 -6.00 17.17 10.02
CA ALA A 152 -6.45 17.96 11.17
C ALA A 152 -7.38 17.20 12.11
N ASN A 153 -8.07 16.15 11.60
CA ASN A 153 -8.91 15.24 12.37
C ASN A 153 -8.19 13.92 12.74
N ASN A 154 -6.87 13.87 12.65
CA ASN A 154 -6.05 12.67 12.94
C ASN A 154 -6.44 11.44 12.10
N VAL A 155 -6.84 11.64 10.86
CA VAL A 155 -7.08 10.58 9.88
C VAL A 155 -5.92 10.60 8.88
N PRO A 156 -5.16 9.49 8.72
CA PRO A 156 -4.09 9.41 7.74
C PRO A 156 -4.63 9.53 6.31
N ALA A 157 -4.18 10.56 5.63
CA ALA A 157 -4.52 10.81 4.23
C ALA A 157 -3.37 11.57 3.55
N HIS A 158 -3.22 11.33 2.25
CA HIS A 158 -2.26 12.08 1.43
C HIS A 158 -2.76 12.20 -0.01
N GLN A 159 -2.59 13.36 -0.60
CA GLN A 159 -2.84 13.52 -2.03
C GLN A 159 -1.85 12.69 -2.85
N VAL A 160 -2.30 12.08 -3.94
CA VAL A 160 -1.41 11.38 -4.86
C VAL A 160 -0.66 12.41 -5.69
N LEU A 161 0.64 12.52 -5.46
CA LEU A 161 1.49 13.52 -6.11
C LEU A 161 1.95 13.07 -7.49
N TRP A 162 1.96 13.99 -8.45
CA TRP A 162 2.66 13.80 -9.71
C TRP A 162 4.18 13.84 -9.48
N PRO A 163 4.98 13.18 -10.33
CA PRO A 163 6.45 13.17 -10.18
C PRO A 163 7.07 14.55 -10.02
N THR A 164 6.54 15.57 -10.68
CA THR A 164 7.01 16.96 -10.58
C THR A 164 6.74 17.58 -9.22
N GLN A 165 5.65 17.20 -8.55
CA GLN A 165 5.27 17.72 -7.23
C GLN A 165 6.11 17.10 -6.10
N LEU A 166 6.69 15.91 -6.31
CA LEU A 166 7.59 15.27 -5.33
C LEU A 166 8.81 16.14 -5.00
N TYR A 167 9.30 16.93 -5.96
CA TYR A 167 10.43 17.84 -5.72
C TYR A 167 10.10 18.99 -4.77
N GLU A 168 8.82 19.26 -4.55
CA GLU A 168 8.33 20.33 -3.68
C GLU A 168 7.73 19.80 -2.38
N ASP A 169 7.62 18.50 -2.25
CA ASP A 169 7.06 17.87 -1.06
C ASP A 169 7.96 18.12 0.16
N ALA A 170 7.36 18.65 1.23
CA ALA A 170 8.08 19.04 2.45
C ALA A 170 8.74 17.85 3.15
N GLN A 171 8.13 16.66 3.07
CA GLN A 171 8.66 15.43 3.68
C GLN A 171 9.90 14.94 2.93
N LEU A 172 9.94 15.12 1.60
CA LEU A 172 11.07 14.67 0.77
C LEU A 172 12.22 15.68 0.74
N ARG A 173 11.99 16.94 1.12
CA ARG A 173 13.02 17.99 1.23
C ARG A 173 13.79 17.97 2.54
N HIS A 174 13.45 17.08 3.46
CA HIS A 174 14.02 17.03 4.82
C HIS A 174 15.37 16.29 4.90
#